data_62beb530481a4b302de16399a60c5832
#
_entry.id   62beb530481a4b302de16399a60c5832
#
_cell.length_a   1.000
_cell.length_b   1.000
_cell.length_c   1.000
_cell.angle_alpha   90.00
_cell.angle_beta   90.00
_cell.angle_gamma   90.00
#
_symmetry.space_group_name_H-M   'P 1'
#
loop_
_entity.id
_entity.type
_entity.pdbx_description
1 polymer ?
#
loop_
_entity_poly.entity_id
_entity_poly.type
_entity_poly.pdbx_seq_one_letter_code
_entity_poly.pdbx_strand_id
1 'polypeptide(L)'
;GNLPLMTTSGTFIINGAERVIVSQLHRSPGVSFSDDIHPNGKKIFSARIIPFRGSWIEFTTDINDVLYVYIDRRKKFPATTLLRALGHATNQDILKLFEYVDEVHLNRKDIQKEYGRQFAADVINEASGEVIAQANAEFNEETLKNLLAAKVKAVDLLRSRKRDVIYDILVNTLNKDKSTSPESALEVIYRELRSGEPPDVDTAKKFLHRLFFDEKRYDLGTVGRYRINNKLQLNVPIETTVLTEHDMVAILKHVLKLRIGKQASDDIDHLGSRRVRYVGEL
;
A
#
# COMPACT_ATOMS: atom_id res chain seq x y z
N GLY A 1 32.86 19.57 -0.79
CA GLY A 1 32.89 21.02 -0.76
C GLY A 1 33.22 21.52 0.64
N ASN A 2 33.64 22.78 0.75
CA ASN A 2 33.92 23.39 2.04
C ASN A 2 32.62 23.96 2.62
N LEU A 3 32.38 23.75 3.89
CA LEU A 3 31.33 24.42 4.62
C LEU A 3 31.89 25.74 5.20
N PRO A 4 31.18 26.89 5.02
CA PRO A 4 31.57 28.11 5.66
C PRO A 4 31.53 27.97 7.19
N LEU A 5 32.48 28.62 7.86
CA LEU A 5 32.52 28.62 9.33
C LEU A 5 31.42 29.56 9.87
N MET A 6 30.72 29.12 10.90
CA MET A 6 29.73 29.93 11.58
C MET A 6 30.43 30.95 12.47
N THR A 7 30.01 32.22 12.42
CA THR A 7 30.51 33.27 13.29
C THR A 7 29.98 33.13 14.72
N THR A 8 30.51 33.89 15.67
CA THR A 8 30.07 33.91 17.06
C THR A 8 28.64 34.40 17.23
N SER A 9 28.12 35.18 16.26
CA SER A 9 26.74 35.67 16.21
C SER A 9 25.76 34.70 15.51
N GLY A 10 26.23 33.51 15.10
CA GLY A 10 25.39 32.50 14.43
C GLY A 10 25.13 32.79 12.95
N THR A 11 25.95 33.62 12.33
CA THR A 11 25.88 34.01 10.92
C THR A 11 26.94 33.28 10.09
N PHE A 12 26.81 33.35 8.77
CA PHE A 12 27.76 32.83 7.79
C PHE A 12 28.15 33.92 6.82
N ILE A 13 29.43 34.00 6.45
CA ILE A 13 29.88 34.91 5.40
C ILE A 13 29.90 34.14 4.08
N ILE A 14 29.00 34.52 3.17
CA ILE A 14 28.85 33.87 1.87
C ILE A 14 28.97 34.93 0.78
N ASN A 15 29.96 34.80 -0.08
CA ASN A 15 30.27 35.80 -1.16
C ASN A 15 30.42 37.23 -0.59
N GLY A 16 31.07 37.36 0.57
CA GLY A 16 31.31 38.65 1.21
C GLY A 16 30.08 39.26 1.96
N ALA A 17 28.94 38.60 1.95
CA ALA A 17 27.75 39.04 2.66
C ALA A 17 27.48 38.19 3.89
N GLU A 18 27.17 38.84 5.00
CA GLU A 18 26.74 38.16 6.23
C GLU A 18 25.29 37.66 6.08
N ARG A 19 25.09 36.36 6.31
CA ARG A 19 23.81 35.67 6.10
C ARG A 19 23.47 34.79 7.29
N VAL A 20 22.17 34.63 7.54
CA VAL A 20 21.63 33.71 8.55
C VAL A 20 20.86 32.59 7.85
N ILE A 21 21.07 31.35 8.29
CA ILE A 21 20.24 30.23 7.85
C ILE A 21 18.99 30.21 8.70
N VAL A 22 17.84 30.49 8.08
CA VAL A 22 16.54 30.52 8.75
C VAL A 22 16.07 29.10 9.04
N SER A 23 15.59 28.85 10.24
CA SER A 23 14.94 27.59 10.60
C SER A 23 13.78 27.27 9.64
N GLN A 24 13.70 26.03 9.20
CA GLN A 24 12.66 25.60 8.24
C GLN A 24 11.60 24.77 8.92
N LEU A 25 10.35 25.13 8.68
CA LEU A 25 9.21 24.35 9.09
C LEU A 25 8.85 23.37 7.97
N HIS A 26 8.90 22.08 8.26
CA HIS A 26 8.54 21.05 7.31
C HIS A 26 7.60 20.00 7.92
N ARG A 27 6.99 19.15 7.10
CA ARG A 27 6.15 18.06 7.60
C ARG A 27 6.98 17.06 8.38
N SER A 28 6.46 16.64 9.54
CA SER A 28 7.11 15.63 10.36
C SER A 28 7.13 14.27 9.65
N PRO A 29 8.21 13.47 9.81
CA PRO A 29 8.21 12.10 9.31
C PRO A 29 7.05 11.26 9.85
N GLY A 30 6.58 10.33 9.05
CA GLY A 30 5.47 9.45 9.39
C GLY A 30 4.45 9.35 8.26
N VAL A 31 3.21 8.99 8.59
CA VAL A 31 2.10 8.94 7.64
C VAL A 31 1.10 10.06 7.91
N SER A 32 0.62 10.68 6.86
CA SER A 32 -0.48 11.66 6.90
C SER A 32 -1.59 11.25 5.94
N PHE A 33 -2.83 11.42 6.37
CA PHE A 33 -4.03 11.12 5.61
C PHE A 33 -4.77 12.41 5.29
N SER A 34 -5.16 12.59 4.03
CA SER A 34 -5.89 13.77 3.58
C SER A 34 -7.05 13.41 2.67
N ASP A 35 -8.03 14.30 2.60
CA ASP A 35 -9.09 14.27 1.61
C ASP A 35 -9.07 15.58 0.82
N ASP A 36 -9.24 15.46 -0.48
CA ASP A 36 -9.32 16.57 -1.42
C ASP A 36 -10.61 16.47 -2.24
N ILE A 37 -11.14 17.61 -2.68
CA ILE A 37 -12.32 17.64 -3.54
C ILE A 37 -11.86 17.85 -4.99
N HIS A 38 -12.10 16.84 -5.81
CA HIS A 38 -11.84 16.94 -7.24
C HIS A 38 -12.81 17.98 -7.88
N PRO A 39 -12.44 18.66 -8.99
CA PRO A 39 -13.31 19.64 -9.66
C PRO A 39 -14.70 19.14 -10.05
N ASN A 40 -14.89 17.82 -10.20
CA ASN A 40 -16.21 17.21 -10.42
C ASN A 40 -17.04 16.99 -9.14
N GLY A 41 -16.57 17.48 -7.98
CA GLY A 41 -17.26 17.37 -6.68
C GLY A 41 -17.05 16.05 -5.94
N LYS A 42 -16.34 15.06 -6.51
CA LYS A 42 -16.06 13.77 -5.83
C LYS A 42 -14.86 13.93 -4.88
N LYS A 43 -14.98 13.41 -3.67
CA LYS A 43 -13.89 13.36 -2.71
C LYS A 43 -12.86 12.30 -3.12
N ILE A 44 -11.60 12.69 -3.09
CA ILE A 44 -10.43 11.84 -3.29
C ILE A 44 -9.72 11.73 -1.93
N PHE A 45 -9.32 10.52 -1.57
CA PHE A 45 -8.63 10.25 -0.32
C PHE A 45 -7.20 9.84 -0.60
N SER A 46 -6.27 10.36 0.17
CA SER A 46 -4.86 10.05 0.01
C SER A 46 -4.16 9.79 1.34
N ALA A 47 -3.12 8.97 1.29
CA ALA A 47 -2.16 8.77 2.37
C ALA A 47 -0.77 9.05 1.85
N ARG A 48 0.00 9.86 2.56
CA ARG A 48 1.38 10.19 2.19
C ARG A 48 2.32 9.77 3.30
N ILE A 49 3.31 8.94 2.95
CA ILE A 49 4.40 8.54 3.83
C ILE A 49 5.57 9.48 3.56
N ILE A 50 6.03 10.14 4.61
CA ILE A 50 7.15 11.07 4.56
C ILE A 50 8.25 10.48 5.45
N PRO A 51 9.36 9.98 4.88
CA PRO A 51 10.50 9.55 5.66
C PRO A 51 11.33 10.74 6.17
N PHE A 52 12.18 10.51 7.15
CA PHE A 52 13.25 11.43 7.51
C PHE A 52 14.28 11.54 6.37
N ARG A 53 14.61 10.38 5.75
CA ARG A 53 15.48 10.27 4.59
C ARG A 53 14.96 9.17 3.66
N GLY A 54 14.82 9.44 2.37
CA GLY A 54 14.41 8.47 1.36
C GLY A 54 13.27 8.96 0.47
N SER A 55 12.73 8.06 -0.33
CA SER A 55 11.66 8.35 -1.28
C SER A 55 10.30 8.47 -0.59
N TRP A 56 9.52 9.44 -1.05
CA TRP A 56 8.13 9.59 -0.63
C TRP A 56 7.24 8.61 -1.35
N ILE A 57 6.25 8.06 -0.65
CA ILE A 57 5.20 7.25 -1.25
C ILE A 57 3.83 7.83 -0.91
N GLU A 58 2.96 7.88 -1.89
CA GLU A 58 1.61 8.39 -1.74
C GLU A 58 0.62 7.40 -2.34
N PHE A 59 -0.38 7.03 -1.56
CA PHE A 59 -1.51 6.23 -2.00
C PHE A 59 -2.70 7.16 -2.18
N THR A 60 -3.42 7.07 -3.31
CA THR A 60 -4.58 7.92 -3.56
C THR A 60 -5.68 7.17 -4.29
N THR A 61 -6.93 7.48 -3.94
CA THR A 61 -8.09 7.01 -4.70
C THR A 61 -8.37 7.96 -5.86
N ASP A 62 -8.78 7.43 -7.00
CA ASP A 62 -9.18 8.22 -8.19
C ASP A 62 -10.72 8.41 -8.22
N ILE A 63 -11.18 9.25 -9.12
CA ILE A 63 -12.61 9.49 -9.39
C ILE A 63 -13.37 8.22 -9.81
N ASN A 64 -12.67 7.24 -10.38
CA ASN A 64 -13.22 5.94 -10.78
C ASN A 64 -13.13 4.88 -9.67
N ASP A 65 -12.86 5.29 -8.42
CA ASP A 65 -12.66 4.40 -7.30
C ASP A 65 -11.56 3.35 -7.57
N VAL A 66 -10.43 3.79 -8.12
CA VAL A 66 -9.21 3.01 -8.33
C VAL A 66 -8.13 3.53 -7.39
N LEU A 67 -7.42 2.64 -6.73
CA LEU A 67 -6.35 2.97 -5.79
C LEU A 67 -5.00 2.97 -6.50
N TYR A 68 -4.34 4.12 -6.51
CA TYR A 68 -3.04 4.34 -7.15
C TYR A 68 -1.93 4.62 -6.15
N VAL A 69 -0.71 4.35 -6.59
CA VAL A 69 0.55 4.66 -5.88
C VAL A 69 1.34 5.67 -6.70
N TYR A 70 1.89 6.68 -6.03
CA TYR A 70 2.93 7.56 -6.54
C TYR A 70 4.19 7.41 -5.70
N ILE A 71 5.33 7.32 -6.36
CA ILE A 71 6.64 7.32 -5.71
C ILE A 71 7.38 8.57 -6.18
N ASP A 72 7.83 9.41 -5.25
CA ASP A 72 8.51 10.69 -5.52
C ASP A 72 7.75 11.59 -6.52
N ARG A 73 6.40 11.57 -6.44
CA ARG A 73 5.50 12.32 -7.36
C ARG A 73 5.72 12.03 -8.85
N ARG A 74 6.28 10.88 -9.18
CA ARG A 74 6.44 10.41 -10.56
C ARG A 74 5.12 9.81 -11.08
N LYS A 75 5.19 9.02 -12.16
CA LYS A 75 4.02 8.37 -12.74
C LYS A 75 3.31 7.45 -11.73
N LYS A 76 1.99 7.38 -11.86
CA LYS A 76 1.14 6.54 -11.03
C LYS A 76 0.99 5.13 -11.61
N PHE A 77 0.86 4.16 -10.72
CA PHE A 77 0.50 2.79 -11.07
C PHE A 77 -0.49 2.24 -10.02
N PRO A 78 -1.27 1.17 -10.34
CA PRO A 78 -2.22 0.60 -9.39
C PRO A 78 -1.55 0.11 -8.11
N ALA A 79 -2.21 0.27 -6.96
CA ALA A 79 -1.67 -0.19 -5.68
C ALA A 79 -1.50 -1.72 -5.64
N THR A 80 -2.32 -2.46 -6.38
CA THR A 80 -2.21 -3.91 -6.53
C THR A 80 -0.91 -4.35 -7.19
N THR A 81 -0.40 -3.57 -8.15
CA THR A 81 0.92 -3.81 -8.74
C THR A 81 2.04 -3.76 -7.68
N LEU A 82 1.97 -2.80 -6.74
CA LEU A 82 2.93 -2.76 -5.62
C LEU A 82 2.80 -3.99 -4.73
N LEU A 83 1.58 -4.39 -4.38
CA LEU A 83 1.34 -5.57 -3.54
C LEU A 83 1.82 -6.86 -4.21
N ARG A 84 1.63 -7.01 -5.53
CA ARG A 84 2.20 -8.15 -6.28
C ARG A 84 3.73 -8.15 -6.24
N ALA A 85 4.35 -6.99 -6.45
CA ALA A 85 5.81 -6.86 -6.38
C ALA A 85 6.38 -7.18 -5.00
N LEU A 86 5.57 -7.07 -3.94
CA LEU A 86 5.92 -7.45 -2.56
C LEU A 86 5.71 -8.95 -2.28
N GLY A 87 5.09 -9.71 -3.20
CA GLY A 87 4.96 -11.16 -3.08
C GLY A 87 3.54 -11.71 -3.13
N HIS A 88 2.49 -10.85 -3.15
CA HIS A 88 1.09 -11.27 -3.26
C HIS A 88 0.74 -11.52 -4.72
N ALA A 89 1.03 -12.74 -5.20
CA ALA A 89 1.01 -13.06 -6.62
C ALA A 89 -0.39 -13.01 -7.23
N THR A 90 -1.41 -13.51 -6.53
CA THR A 90 -2.76 -13.67 -7.06
C THR A 90 -3.71 -12.56 -6.61
N ASN A 91 -4.81 -12.36 -7.36
CA ASN A 91 -5.89 -11.47 -6.95
C ASN A 91 -6.48 -11.90 -5.60
N GLN A 92 -6.52 -13.19 -5.36
CA GLN A 92 -7.00 -13.83 -4.16
C GLN A 92 -6.14 -13.49 -2.94
N ASP A 93 -4.79 -13.56 -3.09
CA ASP A 93 -3.88 -13.15 -2.02
C ASP A 93 -4.07 -11.69 -1.65
N ILE A 94 -4.25 -10.83 -2.64
CA ILE A 94 -4.53 -9.41 -2.40
C ILE A 94 -5.86 -9.23 -1.66
N LEU A 95 -6.93 -9.91 -2.07
CA LEU A 95 -8.22 -9.83 -1.38
C LEU A 95 -8.15 -10.41 0.05
N LYS A 96 -7.33 -11.44 0.29
CA LYS A 96 -7.06 -11.98 1.63
C LYS A 96 -6.40 -10.94 2.55
N LEU A 97 -5.45 -10.14 2.04
CA LEU A 97 -4.84 -9.05 2.81
C LEU A 97 -5.86 -8.06 3.37
N PHE A 98 -6.92 -7.79 2.61
CA PHE A 98 -7.99 -6.89 3.01
C PHE A 98 -9.15 -7.58 3.73
N GLU A 99 -8.98 -8.87 4.07
CA GLU A 99 -9.98 -9.66 4.82
C GLU A 99 -11.30 -9.86 4.07
N TYR A 100 -11.26 -9.85 2.73
CA TYR A 100 -12.43 -10.12 1.88
C TYR A 100 -12.57 -11.57 1.49
N VAL A 101 -11.60 -12.43 1.80
CA VAL A 101 -11.61 -13.85 1.50
C VAL A 101 -11.37 -14.64 2.77
N ASP A 102 -12.23 -15.65 2.98
CA ASP A 102 -12.08 -16.65 4.04
C ASP A 102 -11.81 -18.02 3.42
N GLU A 103 -10.81 -18.73 3.94
CA GLU A 103 -10.62 -20.14 3.63
C GLU A 103 -11.64 -20.97 4.41
N VAL A 104 -12.49 -21.68 3.68
CA VAL A 104 -13.57 -22.49 4.26
C VAL A 104 -13.27 -23.97 4.02
N HIS A 105 -13.07 -24.73 5.12
CA HIS A 105 -12.93 -26.18 5.06
C HIS A 105 -14.28 -26.85 4.82
N LEU A 106 -14.36 -27.71 3.78
CA LEU A 106 -15.60 -28.34 3.33
C LEU A 106 -16.16 -29.41 4.28
N ASN A 107 -15.32 -29.94 5.18
CA ASN A 107 -15.72 -30.97 6.16
C ASN A 107 -16.38 -30.43 7.44
N ARG A 108 -16.71 -29.12 7.49
CA ARG A 108 -17.35 -28.49 8.66
C ARG A 108 -18.82 -28.92 8.78
N LYS A 109 -19.29 -29.17 10.00
CA LYS A 109 -20.70 -29.55 10.26
C LYS A 109 -21.70 -28.48 9.87
N ASP A 110 -21.29 -27.22 9.81
CA ASP A 110 -22.10 -26.04 9.56
C ASP A 110 -21.81 -25.39 8.20
N ILE A 111 -21.26 -26.18 7.25
CA ILE A 111 -20.91 -25.70 5.90
C ILE A 111 -22.09 -25.03 5.16
N GLN A 112 -23.33 -25.43 5.47
CA GLN A 112 -24.54 -24.87 4.88
C GLN A 112 -24.74 -23.38 5.19
N LYS A 113 -24.11 -22.85 6.25
CA LYS A 113 -24.14 -21.41 6.57
C LYS A 113 -23.40 -20.58 5.53
N GLU A 114 -22.47 -21.19 4.81
CA GLU A 114 -21.65 -20.54 3.79
C GLU A 114 -22.34 -20.46 2.40
N TYR A 115 -23.48 -21.17 2.22
CA TYR A 115 -24.22 -21.12 0.96
C TYR A 115 -24.64 -19.68 0.62
N GLY A 116 -24.59 -19.35 -0.66
CA GLY A 116 -24.86 -18.01 -1.18
C GLY A 116 -23.66 -17.08 -1.16
N ARG A 117 -22.48 -17.53 -0.66
CA ARG A 117 -21.20 -16.82 -0.85
C ARG A 117 -20.63 -17.14 -2.23
N GLN A 118 -19.77 -16.29 -2.74
CA GLN A 118 -19.13 -16.46 -4.03
C GLN A 118 -17.69 -16.99 -3.88
N PHE A 119 -17.27 -17.79 -4.84
CA PHE A 119 -15.85 -18.21 -4.91
C PHE A 119 -14.95 -17.02 -5.21
N ALA A 120 -13.86 -16.89 -4.47
CA ALA A 120 -12.87 -15.82 -4.67
C ALA A 120 -11.97 -16.05 -5.89
N ALA A 121 -11.81 -17.31 -6.32
CA ALA A 121 -11.04 -17.72 -7.49
C ALA A 121 -11.62 -19.00 -8.11
N ASP A 122 -11.13 -19.34 -9.30
CA ASP A 122 -11.44 -20.63 -9.93
C ASP A 122 -10.89 -21.78 -9.06
N VAL A 123 -11.74 -22.77 -8.81
CA VAL A 123 -11.35 -23.99 -8.12
C VAL A 123 -11.08 -25.06 -9.16
N ILE A 124 -9.83 -25.48 -9.25
CA ILE A 124 -9.34 -26.43 -10.25
C ILE A 124 -9.15 -27.79 -9.59
N ASN A 125 -9.57 -28.85 -10.24
CA ASN A 125 -9.25 -30.21 -9.85
C ASN A 125 -7.77 -30.49 -10.12
N GLU A 126 -6.97 -30.69 -9.08
CA GLU A 126 -5.51 -30.97 -9.21
C GLU A 126 -5.20 -32.24 -10.03
N ALA A 127 -6.13 -33.19 -10.09
CA ALA A 127 -5.92 -34.46 -10.81
C ALA A 127 -6.28 -34.38 -12.30
N SER A 128 -7.34 -33.63 -12.68
CA SER A 128 -7.82 -33.54 -14.07
C SER A 128 -7.50 -32.22 -14.76
N GLY A 129 -7.16 -31.17 -13.98
CA GLY A 129 -6.98 -29.81 -14.52
C GLY A 129 -8.29 -29.10 -14.87
N GLU A 130 -9.45 -29.70 -14.61
CA GLU A 130 -10.75 -29.12 -14.91
C GLU A 130 -11.19 -28.10 -13.85
N VAL A 131 -11.83 -27.02 -14.29
CA VAL A 131 -12.42 -26.02 -13.39
C VAL A 131 -13.73 -26.57 -12.85
N ILE A 132 -13.76 -26.84 -11.52
CA ILE A 132 -14.96 -27.34 -10.82
C ILE A 132 -15.92 -26.21 -10.52
N ALA A 133 -15.40 -25.05 -10.12
CA ALA A 133 -16.17 -23.83 -9.85
C ALA A 133 -15.40 -22.61 -10.34
N GLN A 134 -16.10 -21.69 -10.99
CA GLN A 134 -15.49 -20.45 -11.49
C GLN A 134 -15.49 -19.37 -10.41
N ALA A 135 -14.56 -18.43 -10.51
CA ALA A 135 -14.54 -17.23 -9.68
C ALA A 135 -15.88 -16.47 -9.81
N ASN A 136 -16.36 -15.94 -8.69
CA ASN A 136 -17.66 -15.27 -8.54
C ASN A 136 -18.91 -16.17 -8.73
N ALA A 137 -18.76 -17.46 -9.01
CA ALA A 137 -19.88 -18.40 -8.94
C ALA A 137 -20.35 -18.56 -7.50
N GLU A 138 -21.64 -18.88 -7.34
CA GLU A 138 -22.25 -19.05 -6.01
C GLU A 138 -21.91 -20.43 -5.43
N PHE A 139 -21.50 -20.44 -4.15
CA PHE A 139 -21.30 -21.66 -3.39
C PHE A 139 -22.66 -22.21 -2.94
N ASN A 140 -23.03 -23.38 -3.40
CA ASN A 140 -24.28 -24.05 -3.13
C ASN A 140 -24.09 -25.55 -2.89
N GLU A 141 -25.19 -26.27 -2.67
CA GLU A 141 -25.16 -27.72 -2.39
C GLU A 141 -24.59 -28.54 -3.56
N GLU A 142 -24.89 -28.15 -4.80
CA GLU A 142 -24.39 -28.82 -6.01
C GLU A 142 -22.89 -28.67 -6.16
N THR A 143 -22.39 -27.42 -6.02
CA THR A 143 -20.94 -27.16 -6.06
C THR A 143 -20.21 -27.86 -4.92
N LEU A 144 -20.80 -27.92 -3.72
CA LEU A 144 -20.23 -28.67 -2.60
C LEU A 144 -20.07 -30.16 -2.93
N LYS A 145 -21.09 -30.81 -3.54
CA LYS A 145 -21.02 -32.22 -3.93
C LYS A 145 -19.89 -32.46 -4.96
N ASN A 146 -19.78 -31.58 -5.94
CA ASN A 146 -18.72 -31.66 -6.98
C ASN A 146 -17.32 -31.50 -6.38
N LEU A 147 -17.16 -30.56 -5.45
CA LEU A 147 -15.88 -30.32 -4.74
C LEU A 147 -15.48 -31.51 -3.86
N LEU A 148 -16.42 -32.10 -3.13
CA LEU A 148 -16.17 -33.28 -2.31
C LEU A 148 -15.84 -34.51 -3.17
N ALA A 149 -16.50 -34.69 -4.31
CA ALA A 149 -16.19 -35.75 -5.29
C ALA A 149 -14.74 -35.60 -5.83
N ALA A 150 -14.30 -34.38 -6.02
CA ALA A 150 -12.93 -34.07 -6.44
C ALA A 150 -11.91 -34.04 -5.30
N LYS A 151 -12.32 -34.42 -4.08
CA LYS A 151 -11.49 -34.46 -2.85
C LYS A 151 -10.86 -33.13 -2.47
N VAL A 152 -11.45 -32.01 -2.85
CA VAL A 152 -11.06 -30.67 -2.39
C VAL A 152 -11.32 -30.56 -0.89
N LYS A 153 -10.36 -30.07 -0.13
CA LYS A 153 -10.46 -29.97 1.36
C LYS A 153 -10.97 -28.62 1.82
N ALA A 154 -10.57 -27.55 1.14
CA ALA A 154 -10.93 -26.20 1.48
C ALA A 154 -11.10 -25.36 0.21
N VAL A 155 -11.90 -24.32 0.28
CA VAL A 155 -12.13 -23.36 -0.79
C VAL A 155 -12.07 -21.94 -0.24
N ASP A 156 -11.69 -21.00 -1.07
CA ASP A 156 -11.65 -19.58 -0.75
C ASP A 156 -12.97 -18.93 -1.18
N LEU A 157 -13.73 -18.45 -0.21
CA LEU A 157 -15.02 -17.79 -0.43
C LEU A 157 -14.91 -16.30 -0.07
N LEU A 158 -15.59 -15.45 -0.82
CA LEU A 158 -15.73 -14.04 -0.47
C LEU A 158 -16.48 -13.91 0.84
N ARG A 159 -15.95 -13.13 1.80
CA ARG A 159 -16.51 -12.97 3.16
C ARG A 159 -17.93 -12.39 3.14
N SER A 160 -18.18 -11.43 2.26
CA SER A 160 -19.47 -10.77 2.17
C SER A 160 -20.31 -11.33 1.04
N ARG A 161 -21.59 -11.62 1.33
CA ARG A 161 -22.59 -11.95 0.33
C ARG A 161 -23.04 -10.72 -0.48
N LYS A 162 -22.79 -9.51 0.04
CA LYS A 162 -23.08 -8.24 -0.63
C LYS A 162 -21.77 -7.50 -0.87
N ARG A 163 -21.60 -7.02 -2.07
CA ARG A 163 -20.50 -6.14 -2.42
C ARG A 163 -20.63 -4.83 -1.63
N ASP A 164 -19.51 -4.34 -1.14
CA ASP A 164 -19.40 -3.04 -0.49
C ASP A 164 -18.46 -2.12 -1.26
N VAL A 165 -18.45 -0.84 -0.92
CA VAL A 165 -17.65 0.18 -1.61
C VAL A 165 -16.15 -0.16 -1.61
N ILE A 166 -15.64 -0.76 -0.55
CA ILE A 166 -14.21 -1.14 -0.47
C ILE A 166 -13.91 -2.28 -1.43
N TYR A 167 -14.78 -3.29 -1.48
CA TYR A 167 -14.66 -4.40 -2.42
C TYR A 167 -14.63 -3.89 -3.87
N ASP A 168 -15.55 -2.97 -4.22
CA ASP A 168 -15.60 -2.39 -5.56
C ASP A 168 -14.32 -1.62 -5.90
N ILE A 169 -13.74 -0.87 -4.94
CA ILE A 169 -12.44 -0.18 -5.11
C ILE A 169 -11.33 -1.19 -5.40
N LEU A 170 -11.27 -2.27 -4.62
CA LEU A 170 -10.24 -3.31 -4.80
C LEU A 170 -10.38 -3.99 -6.17
N VAL A 171 -11.59 -4.38 -6.55
CA VAL A 171 -11.85 -5.00 -7.86
C VAL A 171 -11.55 -4.05 -9.01
N ASN A 172 -11.94 -2.78 -8.91
CA ASN A 172 -11.62 -1.77 -9.92
C ASN A 172 -10.11 -1.57 -10.06
N THR A 173 -9.38 -1.63 -8.93
CA THR A 173 -7.92 -1.51 -8.93
C THR A 173 -7.27 -2.75 -9.56
N LEU A 174 -7.75 -3.95 -9.24
CA LEU A 174 -7.30 -5.20 -9.85
C LEU A 174 -7.53 -5.22 -11.36
N ASN A 175 -8.68 -4.73 -11.83
CA ASN A 175 -9.01 -4.65 -13.26
C ASN A 175 -8.13 -3.65 -14.02
N LYS A 176 -7.57 -2.64 -13.34
CA LYS A 176 -6.61 -1.68 -13.92
C LYS A 176 -5.18 -2.17 -13.90
N ASP A 177 -4.89 -3.17 -13.08
CA ASP A 177 -3.56 -3.77 -12.97
C ASP A 177 -3.30 -4.67 -14.18
N LYS A 178 -2.24 -4.35 -14.91
CA LYS A 178 -1.79 -5.14 -16.08
C LYS A 178 -0.82 -6.26 -15.69
N SER A 179 -0.34 -6.25 -14.45
CA SER A 179 0.58 -7.27 -13.97
C SER A 179 -0.18 -8.54 -13.60
N THR A 180 0.39 -9.70 -13.93
CA THR A 180 -0.20 -11.02 -13.65
C THR A 180 0.66 -11.84 -12.69
N SER A 181 1.92 -11.43 -12.49
CA SER A 181 2.87 -12.09 -11.60
C SER A 181 3.71 -11.08 -10.85
N PRO A 182 4.40 -11.47 -9.76
CA PRO A 182 5.33 -10.60 -9.04
C PRO A 182 6.44 -10.03 -9.93
N GLU A 183 6.96 -10.84 -10.87
CA GLU A 183 8.02 -10.44 -11.79
C GLU A 183 7.52 -9.35 -12.74
N SER A 184 6.36 -9.55 -13.36
CA SER A 184 5.74 -8.56 -14.25
C SER A 184 5.41 -7.27 -13.51
N ALA A 185 5.02 -7.34 -12.23
CA ALA A 185 4.77 -6.18 -11.40
C ALA A 185 6.05 -5.38 -11.13
N LEU A 186 7.16 -6.06 -10.82
CA LEU A 186 8.47 -5.43 -10.63
C LEU A 186 8.94 -4.71 -11.90
N GLU A 187 8.76 -5.32 -13.07
CA GLU A 187 9.08 -4.70 -14.36
C GLU A 187 8.25 -3.45 -14.62
N VAL A 188 6.94 -3.50 -14.37
CA VAL A 188 6.05 -2.34 -14.51
C VAL A 188 6.50 -1.20 -13.62
N ILE A 189 6.75 -1.46 -12.32
CA ILE A 189 7.21 -0.44 -11.37
C ILE A 189 8.54 0.17 -11.82
N TYR A 190 9.49 -0.66 -12.22
CA TYR A 190 10.78 -0.18 -12.66
C TYR A 190 10.67 0.72 -13.91
N ARG A 191 9.86 0.32 -14.90
CA ARG A 191 9.63 1.07 -16.13
C ARG A 191 8.94 2.42 -15.86
N GLU A 192 8.01 2.46 -14.91
CA GLU A 192 7.34 3.71 -14.55
C GLU A 192 8.25 4.67 -13.76
N LEU A 193 9.20 4.15 -12.99
CA LEU A 193 10.12 4.97 -12.19
C LEU A 193 11.42 5.32 -12.92
N ARG A 194 11.85 4.49 -13.86
CA ARG A 194 13.04 4.71 -14.68
C ARG A 194 12.70 4.61 -16.15
N SER A 195 13.00 5.66 -16.91
CA SER A 195 12.93 5.61 -18.37
C SER A 195 14.08 4.75 -18.90
N GLY A 196 13.82 3.67 -19.65
CA GLY A 196 14.85 2.85 -20.24
C GLY A 196 14.43 1.42 -20.54
N GLU A 197 15.37 0.59 -20.94
CA GLU A 197 15.17 -0.82 -21.28
C GLU A 197 14.56 -1.62 -20.12
N PRO A 198 13.74 -2.65 -20.40
CA PRO A 198 13.21 -3.52 -19.37
C PRO A 198 14.38 -4.21 -18.64
N PRO A 199 14.43 -4.08 -17.31
CA PRO A 199 15.52 -4.64 -16.55
C PRO A 199 15.35 -6.15 -16.35
N ASP A 200 16.45 -6.78 -15.99
CA ASP A 200 16.42 -8.07 -15.30
C ASP A 200 15.60 -7.98 -14.01
N VAL A 201 14.84 -9.02 -13.70
CA VAL A 201 13.94 -9.12 -12.54
C VAL A 201 14.68 -8.87 -11.22
N ASP A 202 15.89 -9.42 -11.09
CA ASP A 202 16.72 -9.24 -9.89
C ASP A 202 17.12 -7.77 -9.68
N THR A 203 17.41 -7.06 -10.76
CA THR A 203 17.72 -5.64 -10.72
C THR A 203 16.50 -4.83 -10.31
N ALA A 204 15.32 -5.15 -10.81
CA ALA A 204 14.06 -4.50 -10.43
C ALA A 204 13.73 -4.76 -8.95
N LYS A 205 13.92 -5.99 -8.47
CA LYS A 205 13.73 -6.36 -7.06
C LYS A 205 14.70 -5.59 -6.14
N LYS A 206 15.98 -5.56 -6.48
CA LYS A 206 16.99 -4.78 -5.75
C LYS A 206 16.67 -3.27 -5.77
N PHE A 207 16.14 -2.75 -6.87
CA PHE A 207 15.73 -1.37 -6.99
C PHE A 207 14.58 -1.03 -6.04
N LEU A 208 13.50 -1.83 -6.02
CA LEU A 208 12.37 -1.65 -5.11
C LEU A 208 12.81 -1.76 -3.64
N HIS A 209 13.65 -2.76 -3.33
CA HIS A 209 14.20 -2.94 -1.99
C HIS A 209 14.96 -1.70 -1.51
N ARG A 210 15.80 -1.11 -2.37
CA ARG A 210 16.56 0.11 -2.04
C ARG A 210 15.68 1.33 -1.79
N LEU A 211 14.48 1.38 -2.35
CA LEU A 211 13.59 2.53 -2.18
C LEU A 211 13.00 2.59 -0.78
N PHE A 212 12.68 1.43 -0.17
CA PHE A 212 11.84 1.39 1.03
C PHE A 212 12.38 0.50 2.17
N PHE A 213 13.25 -0.48 1.87
CA PHE A 213 13.66 -1.53 2.80
C PHE A 213 15.17 -1.54 3.11
N ASP A 214 15.95 -0.67 2.49
CA ASP A 214 17.40 -0.56 2.73
C ASP A 214 17.67 0.56 3.76
N GLU A 215 18.10 0.19 4.97
CA GLU A 215 18.40 1.10 6.08
C GLU A 215 19.40 2.20 5.72
N LYS A 216 20.31 1.94 4.76
CA LYS A 216 21.27 2.94 4.30
C LYS A 216 20.64 4.03 3.45
N ARG A 217 19.47 3.78 2.86
CA ARG A 217 18.83 4.67 1.89
C ARG A 217 17.48 5.21 2.32
N TYR A 218 16.79 4.46 3.15
CA TYR A 218 15.46 4.80 3.67
C TYR A 218 15.48 4.82 5.20
N ASP A 219 14.97 5.87 5.78
CA ASP A 219 14.90 6.04 7.22
C ASP A 219 13.67 6.86 7.60
N LEU A 220 12.76 6.29 8.36
CA LEU A 220 11.62 6.98 8.94
C LEU A 220 12.02 7.81 10.17
N GLY A 221 13.15 7.46 10.77
CA GLY A 221 13.53 7.91 12.11
C GLY A 221 12.59 7.33 13.18
N THR A 222 13.02 7.40 14.44
CA THR A 222 12.23 6.92 15.59
C THR A 222 10.86 7.62 15.70
N VAL A 223 10.83 8.94 15.44
CA VAL A 223 9.60 9.74 15.45
C VAL A 223 8.63 9.29 14.37
N GLY A 224 9.13 9.05 13.14
CA GLY A 224 8.29 8.57 12.03
C GLY A 224 7.71 7.20 12.32
N ARG A 225 8.54 6.25 12.82
CA ARG A 225 8.10 4.91 13.22
C ARG A 225 7.04 4.97 14.32
N TYR A 226 7.29 5.75 15.37
CA TYR A 226 6.33 5.94 16.46
C TYR A 226 4.98 6.45 15.94
N ARG A 227 4.98 7.47 15.06
CA ARG A 227 3.75 8.04 14.51
C ARG A 227 2.98 7.04 13.65
N ILE A 228 3.65 6.25 12.82
CA ILE A 228 3.02 5.20 12.01
C ILE A 228 2.39 4.15 12.93
N ASN A 229 3.13 3.65 13.91
CA ASN A 229 2.64 2.65 14.86
C ASN A 229 1.40 3.14 15.61
N ASN A 230 1.47 4.34 16.17
CA ASN A 230 0.36 4.91 16.95
C ASN A 230 -0.88 5.17 16.07
N LYS A 231 -0.68 5.72 14.87
CA LYS A 231 -1.78 6.05 13.95
C LYS A 231 -2.50 4.81 13.41
N LEU A 232 -1.75 3.76 13.11
CA LEU A 232 -2.25 2.53 12.49
C LEU A 232 -2.45 1.38 13.49
N GLN A 233 -2.17 1.62 14.79
CA GLN A 233 -2.24 0.61 15.85
C GLN A 233 -1.34 -0.61 15.56
N LEU A 234 -0.09 -0.32 15.12
CA LEU A 234 0.90 -1.34 14.82
C LEU A 234 1.88 -1.52 15.98
N ASN A 235 2.42 -2.73 16.12
CA ASN A 235 3.40 -3.09 17.15
C ASN A 235 4.79 -3.40 16.53
N VAL A 236 5.19 -2.61 15.51
CA VAL A 236 6.53 -2.74 14.91
C VAL A 236 7.57 -2.13 15.86
N PRO A 237 8.73 -2.77 16.10
CA PRO A 237 9.78 -2.20 16.95
C PRO A 237 10.19 -0.80 16.49
N ILE A 238 10.45 0.10 17.45
CA ILE A 238 10.81 1.52 17.16
C ILE A 238 12.18 1.60 16.44
N GLU A 239 13.02 0.63 16.65
CA GLU A 239 14.32 0.49 16.00
C GLU A 239 14.22 0.15 14.52
N THR A 240 13.06 -0.37 14.08
CA THR A 240 12.81 -0.65 12.65
C THR A 240 12.44 0.65 11.94
N THR A 241 13.45 1.35 11.44
CA THR A 241 13.26 2.67 10.80
C THR A 241 12.98 2.60 9.30
N VAL A 242 13.01 1.42 8.70
CA VAL A 242 12.57 1.18 7.31
C VAL A 242 11.08 0.85 7.25
N LEU A 243 10.46 1.00 6.09
CA LEU A 243 9.09 0.53 5.89
C LEU A 243 9.05 -1.00 5.94
N THR A 244 7.89 -1.51 6.34
CA THR A 244 7.56 -2.93 6.25
C THR A 244 6.38 -3.12 5.30
N GLU A 245 6.22 -4.31 4.77
CA GLU A 245 5.05 -4.67 3.99
C GLU A 245 3.76 -4.46 4.80
N HIS A 246 3.81 -4.82 6.09
CA HIS A 246 2.69 -4.63 7.02
C HIS A 246 2.27 -3.17 7.16
N ASP A 247 3.23 -2.22 7.18
CA ASP A 247 2.93 -0.79 7.17
C ASP A 247 2.14 -0.40 5.92
N MET A 248 2.59 -0.85 4.74
CA MET A 248 1.95 -0.50 3.47
C MET A 248 0.50 -1.02 3.41
N VAL A 249 0.28 -2.26 3.80
CA VAL A 249 -1.07 -2.86 3.86
C VAL A 249 -1.96 -2.13 4.87
N ALA A 250 -1.44 -1.80 6.05
CA ALA A 250 -2.20 -1.08 7.07
C ALA A 250 -2.59 0.34 6.61
N ILE A 251 -1.69 1.03 5.90
CA ILE A 251 -1.96 2.36 5.33
C ILE A 251 -3.06 2.26 4.26
N LEU A 252 -2.98 1.28 3.36
CA LEU A 252 -4.00 1.03 2.34
C LEU A 252 -5.36 0.74 2.98
N LYS A 253 -5.41 -0.13 4.00
CA LYS A 253 -6.64 -0.39 4.79
C LYS A 253 -7.19 0.89 5.42
N HIS A 254 -6.33 1.77 5.90
CA HIS A 254 -6.76 3.04 6.51
C HIS A 254 -7.34 4.01 5.47
N VAL A 255 -6.72 4.14 4.28
CA VAL A 255 -7.28 4.94 3.16
C VAL A 255 -8.67 4.46 2.77
N LEU A 256 -8.87 3.14 2.70
CA LEU A 256 -10.18 2.56 2.41
C LEU A 256 -11.21 2.85 3.52
N LYS A 257 -10.79 2.85 4.80
CA LYS A 257 -11.64 3.26 5.94
C LYS A 257 -12.02 4.74 5.90
N LEU A 258 -11.12 5.62 5.43
CA LEU A 258 -11.43 7.04 5.18
C LEU A 258 -12.51 7.18 4.11
N ARG A 259 -12.41 6.42 3.01
CA ARG A 259 -13.38 6.47 1.90
C ARG A 259 -14.80 6.15 2.34
N ILE A 260 -14.98 5.26 3.31
CA ILE A 260 -16.29 4.90 3.87
C ILE A 260 -16.68 5.71 5.11
N GLY A 261 -15.92 6.75 5.47
CA GLY A 261 -16.21 7.64 6.59
C GLY A 261 -16.00 7.03 7.97
N LYS A 262 -15.31 5.89 8.10
CA LYS A 262 -14.98 5.26 9.40
C LYS A 262 -13.75 5.88 10.08
N GLN A 263 -13.03 6.74 9.37
CA GLN A 263 -11.88 7.48 9.88
C GLN A 263 -11.97 8.94 9.41
N ALA A 264 -11.26 9.84 10.09
CA ALA A 264 -11.14 11.23 9.72
C ALA A 264 -9.78 11.51 9.08
N SER A 265 -9.73 12.50 8.17
CA SER A 265 -8.48 13.03 7.63
C SER A 265 -7.70 13.79 8.70
N ASP A 266 -6.38 13.92 8.48
CA ASP A 266 -5.51 14.67 9.38
C ASP A 266 -5.53 16.16 9.03
N ASP A 267 -5.42 17.00 10.06
CA ASP A 267 -5.07 18.39 9.87
C ASP A 267 -3.56 18.49 9.60
N ILE A 268 -3.24 18.64 8.30
CA ILE A 268 -1.86 18.70 7.82
C ILE A 268 -1.18 20.00 8.24
N ASP A 269 -1.94 21.08 8.41
CA ASP A 269 -1.42 22.43 8.71
C ASP A 269 -1.21 22.65 10.20
N HIS A 270 -1.74 21.78 11.03
CA HIS A 270 -1.54 21.83 12.46
C HIS A 270 -0.04 21.70 12.82
N LEU A 271 0.45 22.56 13.72
CA LEU A 271 1.86 22.58 14.13
C LEU A 271 2.35 21.24 14.71
N GLY A 272 1.47 20.46 15.35
CA GLY A 272 1.76 19.11 15.83
C GLY A 272 2.09 18.12 14.71
N SER A 273 1.73 18.41 13.44
CA SER A 273 2.06 17.62 12.26
C SER A 273 3.29 18.13 11.53
N ARG A 274 3.95 19.16 12.06
CA ARG A 274 5.13 19.80 11.50
C ARG A 274 6.30 19.73 12.46
N ARG A 275 7.50 19.84 11.90
CA ARG A 275 8.77 19.86 12.61
C ARG A 275 9.60 21.05 12.17
N VAL A 276 10.34 21.64 13.09
CA VAL A 276 11.30 22.71 12.81
C VAL A 276 12.68 22.11 12.62
N ARG A 277 13.34 22.40 11.50
CA ARG A 277 14.74 22.06 11.23
C ARG A 277 15.60 23.26 11.50
N TYR A 278 16.58 23.09 12.35
CA TYR A 278 17.56 24.11 12.68
C TYR A 278 18.81 24.03 11.80
N VAL A 279 19.64 25.04 11.89
CA VAL A 279 20.87 25.17 11.08
C VAL A 279 21.78 23.95 11.17
N GLY A 280 21.90 23.34 12.34
CA GLY A 280 22.75 22.15 12.52
C GLY A 280 22.25 20.91 11.80
N GLU A 281 20.94 20.77 11.60
CA GLU A 281 20.33 19.69 10.82
C GLU A 281 20.41 19.98 9.30
N LEU A 282 20.31 21.25 8.93
CA LEU A 282 20.36 21.68 7.52
C LEU A 282 21.80 21.60 6.96
#